data_be0cf2d0e574f96e1355a03b281c087a
#
_entry.id   be0cf2d0e574f96e1355a03b281c087a
#
_cell.length_a   1.000
_cell.length_b   1.000
_cell.length_c   1.000
_cell.angle_alpha   90.00
_cell.angle_beta   90.00
_cell.angle_gamma   90.00
#
_symmetry.space_group_name_H-M   'P 1'
#
loop_
_entity.id
_entity.type
_entity.pdbx_description
1 polymer ?
#
loop_
_entity_poly.entity_id
_entity_poly.type
_entity_poly.pdbx_seq_one_letter_code
_entity_poly.pdbx_strand_id
1 'polypeptide(L)'
;MAVDTSAPSGRLQQTNPDYDPNIVVEAQNLTKIYRDFWGRPKVRALNALDLEIRKGEIFGLLGPNGSGKSTTIKLLLGLLFPTSGRALVLGQNATEVTKNERIGYLPEESYLYKFLTAEETLDFYGRLFDMPAKVRKERVSQLIEQVRLTWAKRRQLKEYSKGMTRRIGLAQALINDPELILLDEPTSGLDPLGTREMKDMILKLRDEGKTVVMCSHLLADVQDVCDRIAILYQGDLKELGRVDSLLKVGDETQVRASKLSPEAEAEIRDVIARHGGEVKSIENPRTNLEDLFLNIVRESQERPGHRSAGADSNSAS
;
A
#
# COMPACT_ATOMS: atom_id res chain seq x y z
N MET A 1 0.48 12.16 -57.54
CA MET A 1 -0.44 11.70 -56.49
C MET A 1 0.26 11.86 -55.17
N ALA A 2 -0.07 12.91 -54.43
CA ALA A 2 0.45 13.17 -53.12
C ALA A 2 -0.38 12.39 -52.08
N VAL A 3 0.26 11.55 -51.28
CA VAL A 3 -0.38 10.83 -50.19
C VAL A 3 -0.41 11.79 -48.99
N ASP A 4 -1.62 12.18 -48.63
CA ASP A 4 -1.94 12.98 -47.44
C ASP A 4 -1.75 12.13 -46.18
N THR A 5 -0.70 12.41 -45.39
CA THR A 5 -0.49 11.81 -44.09
C THR A 5 -0.95 12.76 -43.00
N SER A 6 -2.28 12.93 -42.89
CA SER A 6 -2.86 13.56 -41.71
C SER A 6 -2.82 12.59 -40.52
N ALA A 7 -2.01 12.94 -39.52
CA ALA A 7 -1.97 12.27 -38.24
C ALA A 7 -3.38 12.26 -37.58
N PRO A 8 -3.75 11.21 -36.84
CA PRO A 8 -5.02 11.19 -36.15
C PRO A 8 -5.03 12.23 -35.04
N SER A 9 -5.89 13.23 -35.22
CA SER A 9 -6.22 14.26 -34.25
C SER A 9 -6.57 13.64 -32.89
N GLY A 10 -5.86 14.08 -31.84
CA GLY A 10 -6.10 13.70 -30.47
C GLY A 10 -7.58 13.76 -30.10
N ARG A 11 -8.14 12.66 -29.67
CA ARG A 11 -9.43 12.65 -28.96
C ARG A 11 -9.27 13.50 -27.72
N LEU A 12 -9.88 14.67 -27.71
CA LEU A 12 -10.06 15.50 -26.54
C LEU A 12 -10.70 14.61 -25.45
N GLN A 13 -9.97 14.40 -24.35
CA GLN A 13 -10.47 13.75 -23.16
C GLN A 13 -11.67 14.58 -22.68
N GLN A 14 -12.87 13.99 -22.71
CA GLN A 14 -14.06 14.58 -22.08
C GLN A 14 -13.84 14.48 -20.54
N THR A 15 -13.15 15.45 -19.98
CA THR A 15 -13.13 15.64 -18.52
C THR A 15 -14.52 16.09 -18.10
N ASN A 16 -15.07 15.42 -17.09
CA ASN A 16 -16.33 15.84 -16.46
C ASN A 16 -16.16 17.32 -16.01
N PRO A 17 -17.04 18.25 -16.43
CA PRO A 17 -16.94 19.68 -16.07
C PRO A 17 -16.97 19.93 -14.56
N ASP A 18 -17.51 19.01 -13.77
CA ASP A 18 -17.59 19.11 -12.29
C ASP A 18 -16.45 18.35 -11.58
N TYR A 19 -15.40 17.93 -12.31
CA TYR A 19 -14.29 17.19 -11.71
C TYR A 19 -13.38 18.09 -10.86
N ASP A 20 -13.27 17.77 -9.56
CA ASP A 20 -12.25 18.36 -8.68
C ASP A 20 -10.90 17.67 -8.90
N PRO A 21 -9.86 18.37 -9.40
CA PRO A 21 -8.54 17.80 -9.63
C PRO A 21 -7.82 17.35 -8.35
N ASN A 22 -8.32 17.72 -7.17
CA ASN A 22 -7.82 17.22 -5.89
C ASN A 22 -8.41 15.87 -5.51
N ILE A 23 -9.47 15.39 -6.19
CA ILE A 23 -10.07 14.08 -5.97
C ILE A 23 -9.60 13.12 -7.06
N VAL A 24 -8.78 12.14 -6.69
CA VAL A 24 -8.21 11.16 -7.62
C VAL A 24 -9.16 9.98 -7.84
N VAL A 25 -9.91 9.60 -6.82
CA VAL A 25 -10.95 8.55 -6.90
C VAL A 25 -12.23 9.09 -6.27
N GLU A 26 -13.33 8.95 -6.98
CA GLU A 26 -14.68 9.24 -6.49
C GLU A 26 -15.59 8.05 -6.81
N ALA A 27 -16.19 7.45 -5.79
CA ALA A 27 -17.20 6.41 -5.94
C ALA A 27 -18.52 6.90 -5.36
N GLN A 28 -19.61 6.72 -6.11
CA GLN A 28 -20.95 7.16 -5.73
C GLN A 28 -21.91 5.97 -5.82
N ASN A 29 -22.47 5.58 -4.67
CA ASN A 29 -23.40 4.44 -4.54
C ASN A 29 -22.89 3.16 -5.23
N LEU A 30 -21.55 2.96 -5.21
CA LEU A 30 -20.89 1.89 -5.96
C LEU A 30 -21.28 0.53 -5.39
N THR A 31 -22.00 -0.26 -6.19
CA THR A 31 -22.54 -1.56 -5.77
C THR A 31 -22.05 -2.66 -6.70
N LYS A 32 -21.64 -3.80 -6.11
CA LYS A 32 -21.30 -5.01 -6.87
C LYS A 32 -21.98 -6.23 -6.28
N ILE A 33 -22.81 -6.86 -7.09
CA ILE A 33 -23.46 -8.14 -6.77
C ILE A 33 -22.95 -9.18 -7.77
N TYR A 34 -22.33 -10.23 -7.28
CA TYR A 34 -22.00 -11.41 -8.07
C TYR A 34 -23.25 -12.27 -8.20
N ARG A 35 -23.50 -12.77 -9.40
CA ARG A 35 -24.66 -13.61 -9.72
C ARG A 35 -24.19 -15.04 -10.04
N ASP A 36 -25.06 -16.01 -9.80
CA ASP A 36 -24.82 -17.38 -10.23
C ASP A 36 -25.06 -17.53 -11.76
N PHE A 37 -24.83 -18.72 -12.29
CA PHE A 37 -25.05 -19.03 -13.71
C PHE A 37 -26.49 -18.73 -14.17
N TRP A 38 -27.45 -18.80 -13.26
CA TRP A 38 -28.87 -18.54 -13.54
C TRP A 38 -29.26 -17.06 -13.35
N GLY A 39 -28.27 -16.18 -13.11
CA GLY A 39 -28.52 -14.75 -12.91
C GLY A 39 -29.04 -14.38 -11.51
N ARG A 40 -29.13 -15.33 -10.56
CA ARG A 40 -29.58 -15.07 -9.20
C ARG A 40 -28.48 -14.43 -8.39
N PRO A 41 -28.79 -13.43 -7.53
CA PRO A 41 -27.79 -12.82 -6.66
C PRO A 41 -27.20 -13.88 -5.72
N LYS A 42 -25.86 -14.00 -5.75
CA LYS A 42 -25.11 -14.96 -4.93
C LYS A 42 -24.37 -14.27 -3.78
N VAL A 43 -23.61 -13.20 -4.08
CA VAL A 43 -22.81 -12.45 -3.11
C VAL A 43 -22.91 -10.98 -3.43
N ARG A 44 -23.27 -10.17 -2.44
CA ARG A 44 -23.16 -8.71 -2.52
C ARG A 44 -21.79 -8.31 -1.97
N ALA A 45 -20.86 -8.08 -2.86
CA ALA A 45 -19.47 -7.77 -2.50
C ALA A 45 -19.25 -6.30 -2.13
N LEU A 46 -20.09 -5.39 -2.65
CA LEU A 46 -20.14 -3.98 -2.27
C LEU A 46 -21.59 -3.51 -2.27
N ASN A 47 -21.94 -2.68 -1.32
CA ASN A 47 -23.26 -2.16 -1.11
C ASN A 47 -23.21 -0.63 -0.98
N ALA A 48 -23.60 0.08 -2.05
CA ALA A 48 -23.70 1.54 -2.10
C ALA A 48 -22.49 2.26 -1.47
N LEU A 49 -21.27 1.87 -1.89
CA LEU A 49 -20.04 2.49 -1.39
C LEU A 49 -19.91 3.92 -1.93
N ASP A 50 -19.87 4.89 -1.01
CA ASP A 50 -19.49 6.27 -1.27
C ASP A 50 -18.08 6.51 -0.74
N LEU A 51 -17.16 6.98 -1.60
CA LEU A 51 -15.76 7.11 -1.28
C LEU A 51 -15.10 8.21 -2.10
N GLU A 52 -14.31 9.04 -1.43
CA GLU A 52 -13.44 10.04 -2.06
C GLU A 52 -11.99 9.86 -1.58
N ILE A 53 -11.06 9.78 -2.54
CA ILE A 53 -9.63 9.70 -2.28
C ILE A 53 -8.96 10.94 -2.89
N ARG A 54 -8.17 11.62 -2.06
CA ARG A 54 -7.54 12.88 -2.43
C ARG A 54 -6.15 12.67 -3.02
N LYS A 55 -5.72 13.61 -3.82
CA LYS A 55 -4.38 13.61 -4.42
C LYS A 55 -3.31 13.68 -3.35
N GLY A 56 -2.28 12.83 -3.49
CA GLY A 56 -1.09 12.84 -2.63
C GLY A 56 -1.29 12.22 -1.24
N GLU A 57 -2.44 11.57 -0.96
CA GLU A 57 -2.63 10.83 0.29
C GLU A 57 -2.34 9.34 0.12
N ILE A 58 -2.02 8.67 1.23
CA ILE A 58 -2.08 7.21 1.34
C ILE A 58 -3.42 6.86 1.96
N PHE A 59 -4.27 6.20 1.19
CA PHE A 59 -5.61 5.79 1.59
C PHE A 59 -5.69 4.28 1.82
N GLY A 60 -6.16 3.87 2.99
CA GLY A 60 -6.30 2.47 3.38
C GLY A 60 -7.73 1.94 3.20
N LEU A 61 -7.89 0.83 2.49
CA LEU A 61 -9.11 0.01 2.52
C LEU A 61 -8.90 -1.15 3.49
N LEU A 62 -9.51 -1.07 4.66
CA LEU A 62 -9.33 -2.01 5.76
C LEU A 62 -10.54 -2.93 5.90
N GLY A 63 -10.31 -4.18 6.23
CA GLY A 63 -11.39 -5.14 6.53
C GLY A 63 -10.98 -6.59 6.38
N PRO A 64 -11.76 -7.53 6.90
CA PRO A 64 -11.48 -8.97 6.79
C PRO A 64 -11.55 -9.45 5.33
N ASN A 65 -11.12 -10.69 5.11
CA ASN A 65 -11.26 -11.31 3.80
C ASN A 65 -12.74 -11.39 3.41
N GLY A 66 -13.04 -11.08 2.14
CA GLY A 66 -14.41 -11.02 1.63
C GLY A 66 -15.18 -9.72 1.95
N SER A 67 -14.55 -8.72 2.59
CA SER A 67 -15.22 -7.45 2.91
C SER A 67 -15.45 -6.52 1.71
N GLY A 68 -14.85 -6.82 0.53
CA GLY A 68 -15.02 -6.02 -0.69
C GLY A 68 -13.79 -5.27 -1.15
N LYS A 69 -12.67 -5.28 -0.42
CA LYS A 69 -11.42 -4.54 -0.74
C LYS A 69 -10.93 -4.77 -2.17
N SER A 70 -10.56 -6.01 -2.51
CA SER A 70 -10.07 -6.35 -3.85
C SER A 70 -11.14 -6.17 -4.94
N THR A 71 -12.44 -6.29 -4.58
CA THR A 71 -13.53 -5.96 -5.50
C THR A 71 -13.54 -4.47 -5.82
N THR A 72 -13.34 -3.61 -4.82
CA THR A 72 -13.22 -2.16 -5.01
C THR A 72 -12.05 -1.83 -5.95
N ILE A 73 -10.84 -2.36 -5.68
CA ILE A 73 -9.69 -2.15 -6.57
C ILE A 73 -10.01 -2.58 -8.02
N LYS A 74 -10.60 -3.76 -8.20
CA LYS A 74 -10.92 -4.26 -9.55
C LYS A 74 -11.97 -3.41 -10.28
N LEU A 75 -12.92 -2.82 -9.55
CA LEU A 75 -13.89 -1.87 -10.10
C LEU A 75 -13.20 -0.56 -10.52
N LEU A 76 -12.28 -0.03 -9.68
CA LEU A 76 -11.52 1.18 -10.00
C LEU A 76 -10.61 0.99 -11.22
N LEU A 77 -10.06 -0.20 -11.42
CA LEU A 77 -9.26 -0.56 -12.59
C LEU A 77 -10.10 -0.82 -13.86
N GLY A 78 -11.43 -0.92 -13.75
CA GLY A 78 -12.28 -1.32 -14.86
C GLY A 78 -12.17 -2.81 -15.23
N LEU A 79 -11.56 -3.63 -14.35
CA LEU A 79 -11.51 -5.09 -14.50
C LEU A 79 -12.84 -5.76 -14.14
N LEU A 80 -13.69 -5.04 -13.42
CA LEU A 80 -15.06 -5.42 -13.10
C LEU A 80 -16.00 -4.25 -13.39
N PHE A 81 -17.24 -4.57 -13.81
CA PHE A 81 -18.29 -3.58 -13.99
C PHE A 81 -19.17 -3.52 -12.74
N PRO A 82 -19.58 -2.33 -12.27
CA PRO A 82 -20.51 -2.20 -11.17
C PRO A 82 -21.89 -2.76 -11.55
N THR A 83 -22.66 -3.21 -10.55
CA THR A 83 -24.07 -3.57 -10.73
C THR A 83 -24.94 -2.32 -10.74
N SER A 84 -24.62 -1.32 -9.92
CA SER A 84 -25.19 0.02 -9.90
C SER A 84 -24.20 1.01 -9.29
N GLY A 85 -24.52 2.31 -9.38
CA GLY A 85 -23.60 3.37 -8.99
C GLY A 85 -22.52 3.63 -10.05
N ARG A 86 -21.57 4.51 -9.71
CA ARG A 86 -20.48 4.89 -10.61
C ARG A 86 -19.20 5.13 -9.83
N ALA A 87 -18.07 5.06 -10.53
CA ALA A 87 -16.79 5.53 -10.01
C ALA A 87 -16.04 6.32 -11.08
N LEU A 88 -15.39 7.39 -10.65
CA LEU A 88 -14.44 8.16 -11.43
C LEU A 88 -13.04 7.93 -10.87
N VAL A 89 -12.06 7.79 -11.75
CA VAL A 89 -10.66 7.64 -11.40
C VAL A 89 -9.84 8.57 -12.31
N LEU A 90 -9.07 9.47 -11.72
CA LEU A 90 -8.32 10.51 -12.43
C LEU A 90 -9.20 11.32 -13.41
N GLY A 91 -10.46 11.61 -12.99
CA GLY A 91 -11.45 12.34 -13.78
C GLY A 91 -12.15 11.55 -14.89
N GLN A 92 -11.84 10.28 -15.08
CA GLN A 92 -12.42 9.41 -16.09
C GLN A 92 -13.31 8.33 -15.47
N ASN A 93 -14.30 7.85 -16.20
CA ASN A 93 -15.11 6.73 -15.73
C ASN A 93 -14.22 5.51 -15.47
N ALA A 94 -14.43 4.83 -14.33
CA ALA A 94 -13.63 3.67 -13.95
C ALA A 94 -13.68 2.53 -14.99
N THR A 95 -14.72 2.45 -15.83
CA THR A 95 -14.82 1.46 -16.91
C THR A 95 -13.96 1.78 -18.14
N GLU A 96 -13.46 3.01 -18.26
CA GLU A 96 -12.55 3.40 -19.33
C GLU A 96 -11.14 2.93 -19.03
N VAL A 97 -10.54 2.13 -19.91
CA VAL A 97 -9.23 1.51 -19.67
C VAL A 97 -8.04 2.44 -19.93
N THR A 98 -8.24 3.51 -20.71
CA THR A 98 -7.18 4.49 -21.06
C THR A 98 -6.55 5.16 -19.84
N LYS A 99 -7.33 5.38 -18.78
CA LYS A 99 -6.82 5.92 -17.52
C LYS A 99 -5.76 5.03 -16.85
N ASN A 100 -5.75 3.71 -17.17
CA ASN A 100 -4.83 2.75 -16.56
C ASN A 100 -3.37 3.01 -16.96
N GLU A 101 -3.10 3.76 -18.00
CA GLU A 101 -1.76 4.24 -18.33
C GLU A 101 -1.18 5.14 -17.23
N ARG A 102 -2.02 5.76 -16.41
CA ARG A 102 -1.66 6.62 -15.27
C ARG A 102 -1.80 5.91 -13.91
N ILE A 103 -2.09 4.60 -13.92
CA ILE A 103 -2.31 3.80 -12.72
C ILE A 103 -1.24 2.71 -12.62
N GLY A 104 -0.66 2.56 -11.44
CA GLY A 104 0.16 1.40 -11.08
C GLY A 104 -0.64 0.42 -10.25
N TYR A 105 -0.50 -0.87 -10.50
CA TYR A 105 -1.22 -1.90 -9.75
C TYR A 105 -0.31 -3.03 -9.30
N LEU A 106 -0.30 -3.29 -7.99
CA LEU A 106 0.31 -4.44 -7.37
C LEU A 106 -0.80 -5.37 -6.85
N PRO A 107 -1.10 -6.48 -7.52
CA PRO A 107 -2.08 -7.46 -7.04
C PRO A 107 -1.56 -8.20 -5.80
N GLU A 108 -2.45 -8.85 -5.03
CA GLU A 108 -2.10 -9.70 -3.89
C GLU A 108 -1.09 -10.78 -4.30
N GLU A 109 -1.32 -11.47 -5.42
CA GLU A 109 -0.38 -12.39 -6.05
C GLU A 109 0.22 -11.76 -7.31
N SER A 110 1.54 -11.61 -7.35
CA SER A 110 2.25 -11.08 -8.51
C SER A 110 2.59 -12.23 -9.45
N TYR A 111 1.90 -12.33 -10.57
CA TYR A 111 2.14 -13.34 -11.62
C TYR A 111 3.29 -12.92 -12.53
N LEU A 112 4.51 -12.81 -11.97
CA LEU A 112 5.71 -12.50 -12.72
C LEU A 112 6.30 -13.75 -13.38
N TYR A 113 6.90 -13.59 -14.56
CA TYR A 113 7.56 -14.67 -15.28
C TYR A 113 8.84 -15.10 -14.55
N LYS A 114 8.79 -16.24 -13.85
CA LYS A 114 9.84 -16.71 -12.94
C LYS A 114 11.19 -16.99 -13.60
N PHE A 115 11.24 -17.19 -14.92
CA PHE A 115 12.45 -17.43 -15.70
C PHE A 115 13.16 -16.15 -16.17
N LEU A 116 12.51 -14.99 -16.06
CA LEU A 116 13.12 -13.69 -16.33
C LEU A 116 13.90 -13.19 -15.13
N THR A 117 14.88 -12.36 -15.38
CA THR A 117 15.55 -11.53 -14.37
C THR A 117 14.71 -10.30 -14.02
N ALA A 118 15.09 -9.56 -12.98
CA ALA A 118 14.43 -8.31 -12.65
C ALA A 118 14.56 -7.26 -13.77
N GLU A 119 15.75 -7.14 -14.37
CA GLU A 119 16.00 -6.23 -15.49
C GLU A 119 15.12 -6.57 -16.69
N GLU A 120 15.07 -7.85 -17.09
CA GLU A 120 14.25 -8.31 -18.21
C GLU A 120 12.75 -8.14 -17.94
N THR A 121 12.32 -8.39 -16.71
CA THR A 121 10.91 -8.21 -16.31
C THR A 121 10.49 -6.75 -16.45
N LEU A 122 11.24 -5.82 -15.88
CA LEU A 122 10.90 -4.40 -15.97
C LEU A 122 11.05 -3.86 -17.40
N ASP A 123 12.06 -4.31 -18.16
CA ASP A 123 12.19 -3.94 -19.58
C ASP A 123 10.99 -4.44 -20.40
N PHE A 124 10.51 -5.67 -20.13
CA PHE A 124 9.31 -6.20 -20.76
C PHE A 124 8.08 -5.32 -20.50
N TYR A 125 7.81 -4.97 -19.24
CA TYR A 125 6.69 -4.09 -18.91
C TYR A 125 6.85 -2.68 -19.48
N GLY A 126 8.06 -2.12 -19.48
CA GLY A 126 8.31 -0.82 -20.12
C GLY A 126 8.07 -0.82 -21.64
N ARG A 127 8.25 -1.96 -22.31
CA ARG A 127 7.87 -2.12 -23.73
C ARG A 127 6.37 -2.13 -23.94
N LEU A 128 5.59 -2.69 -23.01
CA LEU A 128 4.13 -2.67 -23.09
C LEU A 128 3.55 -1.27 -22.97
N PHE A 129 4.30 -0.33 -22.39
CA PHE A 129 3.96 1.11 -22.35
C PHE A 129 4.64 1.91 -23.47
N ASP A 130 5.14 1.25 -24.53
CA ASP A 130 5.80 1.88 -25.69
C ASP A 130 6.95 2.83 -25.32
N MET A 131 7.60 2.60 -24.16
CA MET A 131 8.70 3.44 -23.69
C MET A 131 9.93 3.36 -24.64
N PRO A 132 10.50 4.49 -25.08
CA PRO A 132 11.71 4.49 -25.86
C PRO A 132 12.86 3.78 -25.13
N ALA A 133 13.70 3.04 -25.87
CA ALA A 133 14.71 2.15 -25.31
C ALA A 133 15.65 2.83 -24.30
N LYS A 134 16.06 4.10 -24.57
CA LYS A 134 16.92 4.86 -23.66
C LYS A 134 16.21 5.19 -22.33
N VAL A 135 15.00 5.75 -22.43
CA VAL A 135 14.18 6.12 -21.26
C VAL A 135 13.87 4.87 -20.41
N ARG A 136 13.47 3.77 -21.07
CA ARG A 136 13.18 2.49 -20.42
C ARG A 136 14.37 1.95 -19.65
N LYS A 137 15.57 1.95 -20.24
CA LYS A 137 16.79 1.47 -19.58
C LYS A 137 17.13 2.29 -18.34
N GLU A 138 17.00 3.60 -18.40
CA GLU A 138 17.20 4.51 -17.27
C GLU A 138 16.15 4.23 -16.17
N ARG A 139 14.86 4.13 -16.55
CA ARG A 139 13.77 3.86 -15.63
C ARG A 139 13.90 2.52 -14.94
N VAL A 140 14.26 1.46 -15.66
CA VAL A 140 14.52 0.12 -15.11
C VAL A 140 15.62 0.17 -14.04
N SER A 141 16.72 0.86 -14.33
CA SER A 141 17.82 0.98 -13.36
C SER A 141 17.40 1.73 -12.10
N GLN A 142 16.69 2.85 -12.25
CA GLN A 142 16.16 3.64 -11.12
C GLN A 142 15.20 2.82 -10.25
N LEU A 143 14.27 2.09 -10.85
CA LEU A 143 13.29 1.30 -10.11
C LEU A 143 13.94 0.14 -9.35
N ILE A 144 14.91 -0.55 -9.95
CA ILE A 144 15.65 -1.62 -9.27
C ILE A 144 16.42 -1.09 -8.06
N GLU A 145 17.00 0.10 -8.17
CA GLU A 145 17.65 0.78 -7.06
C GLU A 145 16.63 1.21 -5.99
N GLN A 146 15.50 1.81 -6.38
CA GLN A 146 14.44 2.25 -5.49
C GLN A 146 13.88 1.10 -4.63
N VAL A 147 13.74 -0.09 -5.21
CA VAL A 147 13.29 -1.30 -4.48
C VAL A 147 14.44 -2.09 -3.83
N ARG A 148 15.67 -1.54 -3.81
CA ARG A 148 16.87 -2.11 -3.16
C ARG A 148 17.23 -3.51 -3.65
N LEU A 149 17.11 -3.78 -4.95
CA LEU A 149 17.42 -5.09 -5.56
C LEU A 149 18.57 -5.05 -6.57
N THR A 150 19.42 -4.01 -6.56
CA THR A 150 20.55 -3.85 -7.46
C THR A 150 21.50 -5.06 -7.45
N TRP A 151 21.75 -5.64 -6.27
CA TRP A 151 22.60 -6.82 -6.07
C TRP A 151 22.04 -8.11 -6.67
N ALA A 152 20.72 -8.18 -6.88
CA ALA A 152 20.03 -9.37 -7.38
C ALA A 152 19.50 -9.20 -8.82
N LYS A 153 19.68 -8.04 -9.45
CA LYS A 153 19.00 -7.63 -10.69
C LYS A 153 19.15 -8.60 -11.87
N ARG A 154 20.24 -9.40 -11.90
CA ARG A 154 20.53 -10.40 -12.94
C ARG A 154 20.18 -11.81 -12.55
N ARG A 155 19.68 -12.06 -11.32
CA ARG A 155 19.17 -13.38 -10.91
C ARG A 155 17.77 -13.57 -11.46
N GLN A 156 17.43 -14.81 -11.79
CA GLN A 156 16.06 -15.15 -12.22
C GLN A 156 15.08 -15.00 -11.06
N LEU A 157 13.85 -14.56 -11.35
CA LEU A 157 12.83 -14.34 -10.32
C LEU A 157 12.43 -15.62 -9.57
N LYS A 158 12.68 -16.82 -10.13
CA LYS A 158 12.49 -18.09 -9.41
C LYS A 158 13.40 -18.24 -8.17
N GLU A 159 14.50 -17.49 -8.12
CA GLU A 159 15.48 -17.50 -7.03
C GLU A 159 15.17 -16.41 -5.96
N TYR A 160 14.13 -15.62 -6.21
CA TYR A 160 13.74 -14.53 -5.33
C TYR A 160 12.93 -15.05 -4.14
N SER A 161 13.21 -14.49 -2.95
CA SER A 161 12.32 -14.64 -1.80
C SER A 161 10.96 -13.99 -2.08
N LYS A 162 9.95 -14.29 -1.26
CA LYS A 162 8.64 -13.65 -1.37
C LYS A 162 8.75 -12.13 -1.27
N GLY A 163 9.58 -11.62 -0.34
CA GLY A 163 9.81 -10.17 -0.19
C GLY A 163 10.50 -9.55 -1.41
N MET A 164 11.50 -10.20 -1.99
CA MET A 164 12.12 -9.74 -3.23
C MET A 164 11.13 -9.72 -4.40
N THR A 165 10.31 -10.76 -4.54
CA THR A 165 9.26 -10.82 -5.57
C THR A 165 8.24 -9.72 -5.39
N ARG A 166 7.84 -9.42 -4.14
CA ARG A 166 6.89 -8.35 -3.84
C ARG A 166 7.45 -6.97 -4.20
N ARG A 167 8.73 -6.74 -3.91
CA ARG A 167 9.42 -5.50 -4.28
C ARG A 167 9.55 -5.32 -5.79
N ILE A 168 9.85 -6.37 -6.55
CA ILE A 168 9.83 -6.30 -8.03
C ILE A 168 8.41 -6.09 -8.56
N GLY A 169 7.38 -6.66 -7.94
CA GLY A 169 6.00 -6.37 -8.28
C GLY A 169 5.65 -4.88 -8.08
N LEU A 170 6.15 -4.28 -6.99
CA LEU A 170 6.01 -2.84 -6.78
C LEU A 170 6.75 -2.03 -7.86
N ALA A 171 7.99 -2.39 -8.19
CA ALA A 171 8.75 -1.75 -9.27
C ALA A 171 8.04 -1.84 -10.62
N GLN A 172 7.43 -3.00 -10.91
CA GLN A 172 6.60 -3.21 -12.11
C GLN A 172 5.38 -2.27 -12.11
N ALA A 173 4.70 -2.11 -10.97
CA ALA A 173 3.57 -1.19 -10.84
C ALA A 173 3.97 0.28 -11.03
N LEU A 174 5.24 0.62 -10.86
CA LEU A 174 5.79 1.98 -10.99
C LEU A 174 6.42 2.27 -12.36
N ILE A 175 6.45 1.32 -13.29
CA ILE A 175 7.22 1.44 -14.54
C ILE A 175 6.80 2.64 -15.40
N ASN A 176 5.51 2.89 -15.49
CA ASN A 176 4.87 3.95 -16.28
C ASN A 176 4.78 5.30 -15.56
N ASP A 177 5.46 5.46 -14.42
CA ASP A 177 5.41 6.66 -13.57
C ASP A 177 3.99 7.10 -13.17
N PRO A 178 3.18 6.21 -12.56
CA PRO A 178 1.76 6.44 -12.32
C PRO A 178 1.51 7.60 -11.34
N GLU A 179 0.32 8.22 -11.46
CA GLU A 179 -0.19 9.21 -10.52
C GLU A 179 -0.95 8.55 -9.35
N LEU A 180 -1.63 7.43 -9.64
CA LEU A 180 -2.36 6.61 -8.67
C LEU A 180 -1.74 5.22 -8.60
N ILE A 181 -1.47 4.73 -7.40
CA ILE A 181 -0.91 3.41 -7.15
C ILE A 181 -1.88 2.61 -6.30
N LEU A 182 -2.33 1.47 -6.82
CA LEU A 182 -3.24 0.55 -6.14
C LEU A 182 -2.46 -0.67 -5.68
N LEU A 183 -2.46 -0.93 -4.37
CA LEU A 183 -1.71 -2.01 -3.73
C LEU A 183 -2.68 -2.97 -3.04
N ASP A 184 -2.77 -4.20 -3.50
CA ASP A 184 -3.61 -5.22 -2.86
C ASP A 184 -2.74 -6.08 -1.95
N GLU A 185 -2.93 -5.97 -0.62
CA GLU A 185 -2.20 -6.67 0.44
C GLU A 185 -0.66 -6.57 0.29
N PRO A 186 -0.06 -5.36 0.21
CA PRO A 186 1.35 -5.19 -0.16
C PRO A 186 2.35 -5.86 0.79
N THR A 187 1.99 -6.02 2.06
CA THR A 187 2.83 -6.57 3.14
C THR A 187 2.54 -8.03 3.46
N SER A 188 1.50 -8.62 2.84
CA SER A 188 1.06 -9.98 3.14
C SER A 188 2.16 -11.02 2.96
N GLY A 189 2.43 -11.76 4.05
CA GLY A 189 3.38 -12.87 4.10
C GLY A 189 4.85 -12.45 3.94
N LEU A 190 5.15 -11.21 4.24
CA LEU A 190 6.53 -10.73 4.44
C LEU A 190 6.96 -10.98 5.89
N ASP A 191 8.26 -11.10 6.09
CA ASP A 191 8.86 -11.05 7.41
C ASP A 191 8.83 -9.60 7.96
N PRO A 192 9.09 -9.36 9.26
CA PRO A 192 9.02 -8.01 9.84
C PRO A 192 9.93 -7.00 9.13
N LEU A 193 11.13 -7.41 8.69
CA LEU A 193 12.04 -6.54 7.97
C LEU A 193 11.50 -6.17 6.57
N GLY A 194 11.02 -7.15 5.84
CA GLY A 194 10.40 -6.95 4.52
C GLY A 194 9.13 -6.09 4.60
N THR A 195 8.32 -6.26 5.65
CA THR A 195 7.16 -5.42 5.95
C THR A 195 7.58 -3.97 6.16
N ARG A 196 8.58 -3.73 7.01
CA ARG A 196 9.11 -2.39 7.26
C ARG A 196 9.64 -1.73 5.99
N GLU A 197 10.46 -2.46 5.22
CA GLU A 197 10.98 -1.94 3.96
C GLU A 197 9.87 -1.59 2.96
N MET A 198 8.80 -2.39 2.89
CA MET A 198 7.65 -2.11 2.03
C MET A 198 6.90 -0.86 2.48
N LYS A 199 6.66 -0.70 3.80
CA LYS A 199 6.06 0.50 4.37
C LYS A 199 6.89 1.76 4.05
N ASP A 200 8.21 1.70 4.23
CA ASP A 200 9.12 2.81 3.91
C ASP A 200 9.04 3.21 2.42
N MET A 201 8.95 2.22 1.51
CA MET A 201 8.77 2.48 0.09
C MET A 201 7.43 3.16 -0.22
N ILE A 202 6.34 2.73 0.44
CA ILE A 202 5.01 3.33 0.26
C ILE A 202 5.00 4.79 0.76
N LEU A 203 5.58 5.06 1.93
CA LEU A 203 5.71 6.42 2.47
C LEU A 203 6.51 7.32 1.51
N LYS A 204 7.62 6.81 0.96
CA LYS A 204 8.41 7.55 -0.02
C LYS A 204 7.62 7.91 -1.29
N LEU A 205 6.76 7.03 -1.78
CA LEU A 205 5.89 7.32 -2.94
C LEU A 205 4.95 8.50 -2.66
N ARG A 206 4.38 8.58 -1.45
CA ARG A 206 3.58 9.75 -1.02
C ARG A 206 4.42 11.01 -0.99
N ASP A 207 5.63 10.95 -0.44
CA ASP A 207 6.54 12.10 -0.35
C ASP A 207 7.00 12.58 -1.73
N GLU A 208 6.99 11.70 -2.75
CA GLU A 208 7.18 12.00 -4.16
C GLU A 208 5.90 12.57 -4.84
N GLY A 209 4.80 12.78 -4.07
CA GLY A 209 3.53 13.36 -4.54
C GLY A 209 2.59 12.36 -5.22
N LYS A 210 2.85 11.06 -5.10
CA LYS A 210 1.96 10.02 -5.62
C LYS A 210 0.77 9.80 -4.70
N THR A 211 -0.36 9.41 -5.27
CA THR A 211 -1.53 8.93 -4.51
C THR A 211 -1.48 7.42 -4.39
N VAL A 212 -1.62 6.90 -3.19
CA VAL A 212 -1.56 5.45 -2.95
C VAL A 212 -2.86 4.98 -2.32
N VAL A 213 -3.43 3.90 -2.84
CA VAL A 213 -4.53 3.16 -2.22
C VAL A 213 -4.03 1.78 -1.87
N MET A 214 -4.06 1.43 -0.60
CA MET A 214 -3.67 0.09 -0.17
C MET A 214 -4.83 -0.66 0.49
N CYS A 215 -5.02 -1.91 0.10
CA CYS A 215 -5.88 -2.84 0.82
C CYS A 215 -5.06 -3.61 1.83
N SER A 216 -5.57 -3.73 3.05
CA SER A 216 -4.99 -4.61 4.06
C SER A 216 -6.04 -5.15 5.00
N HIS A 217 -5.77 -6.32 5.57
CA HIS A 217 -6.51 -6.87 6.72
C HIS A 217 -5.72 -6.70 8.02
N LEU A 218 -4.47 -6.19 7.95
CA LEU A 218 -3.58 -5.96 9.09
C LEU A 218 -3.69 -4.49 9.55
N LEU A 219 -4.24 -4.31 10.75
CA LEU A 219 -4.46 -3.00 11.36
C LEU A 219 -3.17 -2.20 11.54
N ALA A 220 -2.10 -2.86 12.01
CA ALA A 220 -0.82 -2.22 12.26
C ALA A 220 -0.20 -1.62 10.99
N ASP A 221 -0.31 -2.33 9.84
CA ASP A 221 0.25 -1.84 8.59
C ASP A 221 -0.45 -0.56 8.10
N VAL A 222 -1.78 -0.53 8.26
CA VAL A 222 -2.59 0.63 7.86
C VAL A 222 -2.36 1.82 8.79
N GLN A 223 -2.26 1.57 10.10
CA GLN A 223 -2.00 2.61 11.11
C GLN A 223 -0.66 3.32 10.88
N ASP A 224 0.36 2.57 10.45
CA ASP A 224 1.72 3.12 10.29
C ASP A 224 1.89 3.97 9.03
N VAL A 225 1.06 3.76 8.00
CA VAL A 225 1.31 4.32 6.66
C VAL A 225 0.18 5.21 6.16
N CYS A 226 -1.09 4.92 6.52
CA CYS A 226 -2.24 5.60 5.93
C CYS A 226 -2.58 6.92 6.61
N ASP A 227 -2.92 7.93 5.79
CA ASP A 227 -3.44 9.22 6.27
C ASP A 227 -4.93 9.11 6.62
N ARG A 228 -5.70 8.42 5.75
CA ARG A 228 -7.14 8.16 5.90
C ARG A 228 -7.45 6.71 5.58
N ILE A 229 -8.51 6.20 6.18
CA ILE A 229 -8.97 4.82 5.98
C ILE A 229 -10.47 4.74 5.76
N ALA A 230 -10.88 3.71 5.04
CA ALA A 230 -12.25 3.22 5.00
C ALA A 230 -12.27 1.79 5.55
N ILE A 231 -13.13 1.52 6.53
CA ILE A 231 -13.33 0.20 7.10
C ILE A 231 -14.52 -0.46 6.42
N LEU A 232 -14.26 -1.54 5.70
CA LEU A 232 -15.27 -2.34 5.00
C LEU A 232 -15.58 -3.62 5.77
N TYR A 233 -16.86 -3.92 5.92
CA TYR A 233 -17.32 -5.17 6.51
C TYR A 233 -18.55 -5.70 5.76
N GLN A 234 -18.47 -6.92 5.23
CA GLN A 234 -19.53 -7.56 4.44
C GLN A 234 -20.07 -6.70 3.27
N GLY A 235 -19.18 -5.94 2.62
CA GLY A 235 -19.53 -5.07 1.51
C GLY A 235 -20.02 -3.67 1.90
N ASP A 236 -20.24 -3.40 3.17
CA ASP A 236 -20.66 -2.09 3.67
C ASP A 236 -19.45 -1.28 4.13
N LEU A 237 -19.51 0.03 3.90
CA LEU A 237 -18.64 1.01 4.55
C LEU A 237 -19.12 1.22 5.99
N LYS A 238 -18.27 0.94 6.97
CA LYS A 238 -18.59 1.10 8.39
C LYS A 238 -18.04 2.39 8.95
N GLU A 239 -16.80 2.74 8.59
CA GLU A 239 -16.13 3.96 9.05
C GLU A 239 -15.29 4.55 7.92
N LEU A 240 -15.16 5.87 7.90
CA LEU A 240 -14.34 6.63 6.97
C LEU A 240 -13.76 7.84 7.69
N GLY A 241 -12.44 7.96 7.75
CA GLY A 241 -11.84 9.11 8.42
C GLY A 241 -10.32 9.09 8.43
N ARG A 242 -9.73 10.11 9.05
CA ARG A 242 -8.30 10.15 9.33
C ARG A 242 -7.96 9.13 10.40
N VAL A 243 -6.84 8.42 10.22
CA VAL A 243 -6.36 7.40 11.18
C VAL A 243 -6.24 8.00 12.57
N ASP A 244 -5.57 9.15 12.72
CA ASP A 244 -5.40 9.82 14.01
C ASP A 244 -6.73 10.17 14.70
N SER A 245 -7.76 10.51 13.91
CA SER A 245 -9.07 10.90 14.46
C SER A 245 -9.88 9.68 14.88
N LEU A 246 -9.82 8.59 14.11
CA LEU A 246 -10.53 7.36 14.41
C LEU A 246 -9.93 6.60 15.61
N LEU A 247 -8.63 6.79 15.87
CA LEU A 247 -7.93 6.15 16.99
C LEU A 247 -7.95 6.96 18.28
N LYS A 248 -8.47 8.19 18.26
CA LYS A 248 -8.61 8.98 19.49
C LYS A 248 -9.60 8.30 20.45
N VAL A 249 -9.09 7.96 21.63
CA VAL A 249 -9.90 7.47 22.72
C VAL A 249 -10.42 8.69 23.49
N GLY A 250 -11.64 9.11 23.24
CA GLY A 250 -12.42 10.13 23.96
C GLY A 250 -11.62 11.20 24.70
N ASP A 251 -11.87 11.34 26.00
CA ASP A 251 -11.23 12.33 26.86
C ASP A 251 -9.92 11.85 27.50
N GLU A 252 -9.22 10.87 26.89
CA GLU A 252 -7.96 10.37 27.43
C GLU A 252 -6.76 11.12 26.86
N THR A 253 -5.85 11.51 27.76
CA THR A 253 -4.57 12.11 27.39
C THR A 253 -3.43 11.21 27.85
N GLN A 254 -2.55 10.81 26.92
CA GLN A 254 -1.34 10.06 27.24
C GLN A 254 -0.14 11.00 27.33
N VAL A 255 0.54 10.99 28.50
CA VAL A 255 1.79 11.72 28.74
C VAL A 255 2.93 10.74 28.83
N ARG A 256 3.97 10.91 28.00
CA ARG A 256 5.23 10.15 28.09
C ARG A 256 6.28 10.97 28.80
N ALA A 257 6.81 10.44 29.88
CA ALA A 257 7.91 11.04 30.61
C ALA A 257 9.02 9.99 30.83
N SER A 258 10.26 10.44 30.96
CA SER A 258 11.41 9.58 31.26
C SER A 258 12.05 9.98 32.57
N LYS A 259 12.65 9.00 33.29
CA LYS A 259 13.38 9.22 34.54
C LYS A 259 12.54 9.87 35.66
N LEU A 260 11.26 9.48 35.76
CA LEU A 260 10.41 9.88 36.89
C LEU A 260 10.85 9.14 38.16
N SER A 261 10.94 9.89 39.27
CA SER A 261 11.06 9.27 40.59
C SER A 261 9.67 8.88 41.12
N PRO A 262 9.56 7.96 42.08
CA PRO A 262 8.28 7.61 42.72
C PRO A 262 7.55 8.80 43.32
N GLU A 263 8.29 9.79 43.85
CA GLU A 263 7.74 11.02 44.40
C GLU A 263 7.11 11.89 43.29
N ALA A 264 7.78 12.03 42.14
CA ALA A 264 7.25 12.77 40.99
C ALA A 264 6.00 12.10 40.39
N GLU A 265 5.93 10.77 40.40
CA GLU A 265 4.70 10.05 39.99
C GLU A 265 3.53 10.34 40.94
N ALA A 266 3.77 10.40 42.25
CA ALA A 266 2.75 10.74 43.21
C ALA A 266 2.26 12.18 43.06
N GLU A 267 3.16 13.14 42.84
CA GLU A 267 2.79 14.54 42.56
C GLU A 267 1.95 14.68 41.29
N ILE A 268 2.28 13.97 40.19
CA ILE A 268 1.50 13.96 38.95
C ILE A 268 0.09 13.47 39.22
N ARG A 269 -0.10 12.39 39.97
CA ARG A 269 -1.43 11.88 40.37
C ARG A 269 -2.23 12.91 41.13
N ASP A 270 -1.60 13.57 42.12
CA ASP A 270 -2.26 14.59 42.93
C ASP A 270 -2.64 15.83 42.12
N VAL A 271 -1.80 16.26 41.20
CA VAL A 271 -2.11 17.38 40.29
C VAL A 271 -3.32 17.06 39.40
N ILE A 272 -3.33 15.88 38.79
CA ILE A 272 -4.44 15.44 37.91
C ILE A 272 -5.74 15.35 38.73
N ALA A 273 -5.71 14.74 39.91
CA ALA A 273 -6.87 14.63 40.79
C ALA A 273 -7.42 15.99 41.25
N ARG A 274 -6.54 16.94 41.59
CA ARG A 274 -6.95 18.32 41.97
C ARG A 274 -7.68 19.07 40.83
N HIS A 275 -7.41 18.73 39.57
CA HIS A 275 -8.07 19.30 38.41
C HIS A 275 -9.25 18.44 37.90
N GLY A 276 -9.72 17.46 38.69
CA GLY A 276 -10.88 16.64 38.37
C GLY A 276 -10.62 15.51 37.38
N GLY A 277 -9.35 15.22 37.08
CA GLY A 277 -8.94 14.10 36.25
C GLY A 277 -8.67 12.83 37.07
N GLU A 278 -8.58 11.68 36.39
CA GLU A 278 -8.22 10.39 36.96
C GLU A 278 -7.03 9.78 36.20
N VAL A 279 -6.02 9.31 36.93
CA VAL A 279 -4.89 8.58 36.33
C VAL A 279 -5.26 7.12 36.16
N LYS A 280 -5.54 6.69 34.92
CA LYS A 280 -5.92 5.30 34.60
C LYS A 280 -4.75 4.33 34.72
N SER A 281 -3.56 4.69 34.22
CA SER A 281 -2.35 3.87 34.38
C SER A 281 -1.07 4.70 34.39
N ILE A 282 -0.06 4.26 35.13
CA ILE A 282 1.33 4.67 35.01
C ILE A 282 2.14 3.39 34.84
N GLU A 283 2.67 3.18 33.65
CA GLU A 283 3.37 1.96 33.28
C GLU A 283 4.66 2.28 32.54
N ASN A 284 5.67 1.44 32.74
CA ASN A 284 6.86 1.52 31.90
C ASN A 284 6.50 1.09 30.47
N PRO A 285 6.81 1.92 29.46
CA PRO A 285 6.55 1.55 28.08
C PRO A 285 7.27 0.24 27.74
N ARG A 286 6.55 -0.70 27.18
CA ARG A 286 7.12 -1.94 26.67
C ARG A 286 7.33 -1.77 25.16
N THR A 287 8.48 -2.19 24.67
CA THR A 287 8.69 -2.36 23.24
C THR A 287 7.94 -3.61 22.78
N ASN A 288 7.38 -3.59 21.58
CA ASN A 288 6.80 -4.80 21.01
C ASN A 288 7.92 -5.71 20.45
N LEU A 289 7.58 -6.99 20.21
CA LEU A 289 8.55 -7.97 19.70
C LEU A 289 9.07 -7.61 18.30
N GLU A 290 8.29 -6.91 17.51
CA GLU A 290 8.68 -6.45 16.16
C GLU A 290 9.78 -5.40 16.25
N ASP A 291 9.61 -4.36 17.09
CA ASP A 291 10.62 -3.33 17.32
C ASP A 291 11.90 -3.91 17.92
N LEU A 292 11.76 -4.85 18.87
CA LEU A 292 12.91 -5.56 19.45
C LEU A 292 13.68 -6.32 18.38
N PHE A 293 12.99 -7.08 17.54
CA PHE A 293 13.57 -7.83 16.42
C PHE A 293 14.29 -6.90 15.43
N LEU A 294 13.64 -5.80 15.03
CA LEU A 294 14.20 -4.82 14.11
C LEU A 294 15.47 -4.16 14.69
N ASN A 295 15.48 -3.86 15.99
CA ASN A 295 16.66 -3.31 16.66
C ASN A 295 17.82 -4.32 16.67
N ILE A 296 17.57 -5.60 17.00
CA ILE A 296 18.57 -6.67 16.96
C ILE A 296 19.16 -6.82 15.57
N VAL A 297 18.32 -6.83 14.51
CA VAL A 297 18.78 -6.94 13.13
C VAL A 297 19.64 -5.74 12.73
N ARG A 298 19.23 -4.52 13.11
CA ARG A 298 19.97 -3.29 12.82
C ARG A 298 21.34 -3.28 13.50
N GLU A 299 21.40 -3.62 14.79
CA GLU A 299 22.67 -3.74 15.53
C GLU A 299 23.59 -4.83 14.94
N SER A 300 23.02 -5.92 14.46
CA SER A 300 23.79 -7.01 13.80
C SER A 300 24.37 -6.59 12.45
N GLN A 301 23.71 -5.69 11.72
CA GLN A 301 24.21 -5.14 10.46
C GLN A 301 25.34 -4.12 10.68
N GLU A 302 25.28 -3.36 11.76
CA GLU A 302 26.32 -2.38 12.13
C GLU A 302 27.58 -3.04 12.69
N ARG A 303 27.51 -4.32 13.10
CA ARG A 303 28.65 -5.13 13.58
C ARG A 303 28.86 -6.39 12.71
N PRO A 304 29.34 -6.26 11.47
CA PRO A 304 29.66 -7.44 10.66
C PRO A 304 30.93 -8.09 11.23
N GLY A 305 30.81 -9.14 12.06
CA GLY A 305 32.00 -9.87 12.52
C GLY A 305 31.91 -10.84 13.68
N HIS A 306 30.77 -11.09 14.30
CA HIS A 306 30.66 -12.18 15.29
C HIS A 306 29.86 -13.38 14.73
N ARG A 307 30.52 -14.18 13.87
CA ARG A 307 30.17 -15.61 13.80
C ARG A 307 30.68 -16.22 15.09
N SER A 308 29.78 -16.74 15.92
CA SER A 308 30.11 -17.58 17.07
C SER A 308 30.96 -18.77 16.62
N ALA A 309 32.27 -18.67 16.81
CA ALA A 309 33.15 -19.82 16.85
C ALA A 309 32.85 -20.56 18.14
N GLY A 310 32.19 -21.70 18.08
CA GLY A 310 31.98 -22.48 19.29
C GLY A 310 30.99 -23.61 19.14
N ALA A 311 31.37 -24.68 18.44
CA ALA A 311 30.92 -26.02 18.74
C ALA A 311 31.62 -27.03 17.81
N ASP A 312 32.92 -27.20 17.99
CA ASP A 312 33.59 -28.43 17.53
C ASP A 312 34.81 -28.67 18.44
N SER A 313 34.59 -29.34 19.54
CA SER A 313 35.62 -30.12 20.25
C SER A 313 34.93 -31.00 21.28
N ASN A 314 34.51 -32.20 20.90
CA ASN A 314 34.70 -33.41 21.72
C ASN A 314 34.24 -34.66 20.96
N SER A 315 35.20 -35.28 20.30
CA SER A 315 35.18 -36.73 20.08
C SER A 315 36.59 -37.22 19.80
N ALA A 316 37.34 -37.49 20.84
CA ALA A 316 38.46 -38.41 20.81
C ALA A 316 38.74 -38.84 22.24
N SER A 317 38.24 -39.98 22.62
CA SER A 317 38.87 -41.03 23.44
C SER A 317 37.92 -42.19 23.53
#